data_30db4414d9ea880bb2b826ab2d8d82a3
#
_entry.id   30db4414d9ea880bb2b826ab2d8d82a3
#
_cell.length_a   1.000
_cell.length_b   1.000
_cell.length_c   1.000
_cell.angle_alpha   90.00
_cell.angle_beta   90.00
_cell.angle_gamma   90.00
#
_symmetry.space_group_name_H-M   'P 1'
#
loop_
_entity.id
_entity.type
_entity.pdbx_description
1 polymer ?
#
loop_
_entity_poly.entity_id
_entity_poly.type
_entity_poly.pdbx_seq_one_letter_code
_entity_poly.pdbx_strand_id
1 'polypeptide(L)'
;MATLLLRLAAPLQAWGADSKFETRKTGREPTKSGVIGLLAAALGLRRDEREALLRLTGLRFGVRVEREGQLLVDYHTAKTQDEKTSYVTYRHYLQDAVFLAGIESEDAALLQQLQQALLHPVFPLYLGRRCCPPTLPLCLGVRPGRLQEVLQAEPPLCPGRQSRILLDADPLEPGTAPQRDVPVSFDPHHRQYGYRSVRELWQKVPDSPETTEHDPFREL
;
A
#
# COMPACT_ATOMS: atom_id res chain seq x y z
N MET A 1 -5.20 -3.30 21.58
CA MET A 1 -4.84 -2.86 20.20
C MET A 1 -3.62 -3.59 19.72
N ALA A 2 -3.62 -3.97 18.43
CA ALA A 2 -2.48 -4.55 17.76
C ALA A 2 -2.44 -4.02 16.31
N THR A 3 -1.28 -4.15 15.67
CA THR A 3 -1.04 -3.66 14.31
C THR A 3 -0.43 -4.76 13.45
N LEU A 4 -1.08 -5.09 12.33
CA LEU A 4 -0.54 -5.96 11.29
C LEU A 4 0.36 -5.14 10.37
N LEU A 5 1.58 -5.61 10.15
CA LEU A 5 2.58 -4.95 9.31
C LEU A 5 2.73 -5.63 7.95
N LEU A 6 2.78 -4.81 6.91
CA LEU A 6 2.99 -5.22 5.51
C LEU A 6 4.18 -4.48 4.92
N ARG A 7 5.07 -5.23 4.25
CA ARG A 7 6.11 -4.66 3.41
C ARG A 7 5.61 -4.57 1.97
N LEU A 8 5.34 -3.36 1.50
CA LEU A 8 4.89 -3.12 0.13
C LEU A 8 6.09 -2.72 -0.72
N ALA A 9 6.70 -3.72 -1.34
CA ALA A 9 7.86 -3.56 -2.21
C ALA A 9 7.65 -4.38 -3.48
N ALA A 10 7.97 -3.79 -4.62
CA ALA A 10 7.97 -4.43 -5.93
C ALA A 10 8.77 -3.56 -6.91
N PRO A 11 9.27 -4.12 -8.04
CA PRO A 11 9.89 -3.31 -9.08
C PRO A 11 8.97 -2.20 -9.59
N LEU A 12 7.65 -2.47 -9.69
CA LEU A 12 6.63 -1.51 -10.06
C LEU A 12 5.44 -1.60 -9.11
N GLN A 13 4.87 -0.44 -8.76
CA GLN A 13 3.65 -0.30 -7.96
C GLN A 13 2.75 0.77 -8.57
N ALA A 14 1.44 0.73 -8.31
CA ALA A 14 0.51 1.75 -8.79
C ALA A 14 -0.64 1.97 -7.79
N TRP A 15 -0.68 3.12 -7.14
CA TRP A 15 -1.62 3.49 -6.08
C TRP A 15 -2.54 4.61 -6.57
N GLY A 16 -3.42 4.29 -7.53
CA GLY A 16 -4.27 5.29 -8.16
C GLY A 16 -5.65 5.38 -7.54
N ALA A 17 -6.09 6.60 -7.22
CA ALA A 17 -7.47 6.92 -6.88
C ALA A 17 -8.24 7.57 -8.05
N ASP A 18 -7.57 8.30 -8.94
CA ASP A 18 -8.18 9.15 -9.97
C ASP A 18 -7.77 8.74 -11.40
N SER A 19 -7.89 7.45 -11.69
CA SER A 19 -7.57 6.95 -13.05
C SER A 19 -8.74 7.20 -14.02
N LYS A 20 -8.48 7.99 -15.07
CA LYS A 20 -9.38 8.15 -16.22
C LYS A 20 -8.91 7.28 -17.39
N PHE A 21 -9.81 7.00 -18.34
CA PHE A 21 -9.67 6.01 -19.42
C PHE A 21 -8.30 5.95 -20.11
N GLU A 22 -7.78 7.07 -20.58
CA GLU A 22 -6.51 7.14 -21.32
C GLU A 22 -5.29 7.27 -20.41
N THR A 23 -5.44 7.97 -19.25
CA THR A 23 -4.34 8.20 -18.33
C THR A 23 -4.63 7.54 -16.99
N ARG A 24 -3.84 6.53 -16.66
CA ARG A 24 -3.94 5.81 -15.38
C ARG A 24 -2.83 6.27 -14.44
N LYS A 25 -3.14 7.25 -13.62
CA LYS A 25 -2.20 7.85 -12.66
C LYS A 25 -1.89 6.91 -11.49
N THR A 26 -0.85 7.23 -10.74
CA THR A 26 -0.53 6.67 -9.43
C THR A 26 -0.32 7.79 -8.42
N GLY A 27 -0.73 7.58 -7.18
CA GLY A 27 -0.27 8.38 -6.05
C GLY A 27 1.18 8.05 -5.72
N ARG A 28 1.78 8.84 -4.83
CA ARG A 28 3.14 8.61 -4.35
C ARG A 28 3.21 7.59 -3.23
N GLU A 29 2.11 7.35 -2.53
CA GLU A 29 1.99 6.42 -1.41
C GLU A 29 0.89 5.40 -1.65
N PRO A 30 0.93 4.25 -0.94
CA PRO A 30 -0.15 3.30 -0.88
C PRO A 30 -1.46 3.94 -0.43
N THR A 31 -2.53 3.72 -1.20
CA THR A 31 -3.87 4.18 -0.82
C THR A 31 -4.54 3.17 0.11
N LYS A 32 -5.39 3.67 1.03
CA LYS A 32 -6.17 2.80 1.91
C LYS A 32 -7.01 1.81 1.10
N SER A 33 -7.67 2.27 0.04
CA SER A 33 -8.45 1.40 -0.86
C SER A 33 -7.62 0.32 -1.53
N GLY A 34 -6.37 0.62 -1.92
CA GLY A 34 -5.46 -0.35 -2.52
C GLY A 34 -5.08 -1.45 -1.54
N VAL A 35 -4.75 -1.07 -0.30
CA VAL A 35 -4.38 -2.04 0.76
C VAL A 35 -5.59 -2.84 1.22
N ILE A 36 -6.77 -2.21 1.43
CA ILE A 36 -8.01 -2.94 1.75
C ILE A 36 -8.36 -3.93 0.63
N GLY A 37 -8.21 -3.52 -0.64
CA GLY A 37 -8.41 -4.43 -1.77
C GLY A 37 -7.44 -5.60 -1.80
N LEU A 38 -6.20 -5.41 -1.37
CA LEU A 38 -5.20 -6.47 -1.24
C LEU A 38 -5.59 -7.45 -0.11
N LEU A 39 -6.01 -6.95 1.06
CA LEU A 39 -6.49 -7.78 2.17
C LEU A 39 -7.76 -8.57 1.79
N ALA A 40 -8.69 -7.93 1.08
CA ALA A 40 -9.89 -8.57 0.56
C ALA A 40 -9.55 -9.70 -0.43
N ALA A 41 -8.57 -9.48 -1.31
CA ALA A 41 -8.11 -10.51 -2.23
C ALA A 41 -7.45 -11.68 -1.51
N ALA A 42 -6.67 -11.43 -0.46
CA ALA A 42 -6.09 -12.47 0.39
C ALA A 42 -7.17 -13.34 1.05
N LEU A 43 -8.23 -12.72 1.58
CA LEU A 43 -9.38 -13.41 2.19
C LEU A 43 -10.29 -14.11 1.16
N GLY A 44 -10.15 -13.85 -0.14
CA GLY A 44 -11.03 -14.36 -1.17
C GLY A 44 -12.36 -13.62 -1.31
N LEU A 45 -12.47 -12.43 -0.71
CA LEU A 45 -13.69 -11.63 -0.79
C LEU A 45 -13.89 -11.06 -2.20
N ARG A 46 -15.10 -11.21 -2.70
CA ARG A 46 -15.52 -10.64 -3.97
C ARG A 46 -15.95 -9.19 -3.81
N ARG A 47 -16.01 -8.46 -4.92
CA ARG A 47 -16.34 -7.03 -4.92
C ARG A 47 -17.80 -6.71 -4.56
N ASP A 48 -18.68 -7.70 -4.66
CA ASP A 48 -20.11 -7.66 -4.30
C ASP A 48 -20.37 -7.98 -2.82
N GLU A 49 -19.40 -8.53 -2.11
CA GLU A 49 -19.47 -8.83 -0.67
C GLU A 49 -19.28 -7.57 0.19
N ARG A 50 -20.24 -6.67 0.05
CA ARG A 50 -20.16 -5.31 0.60
C ARG A 50 -19.95 -5.26 2.11
N GLU A 51 -20.66 -6.08 2.87
CA GLU A 51 -20.57 -6.05 4.35
C GLU A 51 -19.19 -6.47 4.84
N ALA A 52 -18.61 -7.53 4.28
CA ALA A 52 -17.26 -7.98 4.62
C ALA A 52 -16.21 -6.94 4.26
N LEU A 53 -16.36 -6.28 3.10
CA LEU A 53 -15.47 -5.20 2.67
C LEU A 53 -15.57 -3.95 3.57
N LEU A 54 -16.78 -3.61 4.04
CA LEU A 54 -16.98 -2.47 4.96
C LEU A 54 -16.28 -2.70 6.31
N ARG A 55 -16.27 -3.93 6.84
CA ARG A 55 -15.51 -4.27 8.06
C ARG A 55 -14.02 -3.94 7.91
N LEU A 56 -13.41 -4.28 6.77
CA LEU A 56 -12.01 -3.96 6.50
C LEU A 56 -11.78 -2.45 6.35
N THR A 57 -12.74 -1.73 5.80
CA THR A 57 -12.65 -0.27 5.60
C THR A 57 -12.57 0.50 6.93
N GLY A 58 -13.20 -0.03 8.00
CA GLY A 58 -13.15 0.54 9.35
C GLY A 58 -11.80 0.42 10.05
N LEU A 59 -10.87 -0.39 9.56
CA LEU A 59 -9.55 -0.54 10.15
C LEU A 59 -8.74 0.76 10.02
N ARG A 60 -7.95 1.10 11.05
CA ARG A 60 -7.02 2.23 10.99
C ARG A 60 -5.83 1.87 10.13
N PHE A 61 -5.41 2.82 9.33
CA PHE A 61 -4.37 2.63 8.32
C PHE A 61 -3.28 3.69 8.43
N GLY A 62 -2.03 3.25 8.25
CA GLY A 62 -0.89 4.15 8.14
C GLY A 62 0.20 3.56 7.27
N VAL A 63 1.08 4.44 6.81
CA VAL A 63 2.20 4.09 5.94
C VAL A 63 3.43 4.84 6.37
N ARG A 64 4.55 4.14 6.55
CA ARG A 64 5.88 4.71 6.64
C ARG A 64 6.57 4.54 5.29
N VAL A 65 7.02 5.64 4.72
CA VAL A 65 7.73 5.68 3.44
C VAL A 65 9.19 5.36 3.70
N GLU A 66 9.63 4.20 3.26
CA GLU A 66 11.04 3.74 3.39
C GLU A 66 11.87 4.23 2.20
N ARG A 67 11.29 4.20 1.02
CA ARG A 67 11.85 4.72 -0.23
C ARG A 67 10.70 5.16 -1.14
N GLU A 68 10.72 6.42 -1.55
CA GLU A 68 9.63 7.00 -2.36
C GLU A 68 9.53 6.37 -3.76
N GLY A 69 10.63 5.88 -4.28
CA GLY A 69 10.70 5.37 -5.65
C GLY A 69 10.71 6.49 -6.70
N GLN A 70 10.70 6.08 -7.95
CA GLN A 70 10.71 6.98 -9.10
C GLN A 70 9.43 6.83 -9.90
N LEU A 71 8.93 7.94 -10.45
CA LEU A 71 7.77 7.91 -11.32
C LEU A 71 8.18 7.40 -12.70
N LEU A 72 7.61 6.27 -13.12
CA LEU A 72 7.72 5.72 -14.46
C LEU A 72 6.42 5.95 -15.22
N VAL A 73 6.52 6.42 -16.46
CA VAL A 73 5.38 6.51 -17.37
C VAL A 73 5.60 5.51 -18.51
N ASP A 74 4.69 4.56 -18.60
CA ASP A 74 4.66 3.57 -19.66
C ASP A 74 3.40 3.79 -20.51
N TYR A 75 3.50 3.59 -21.81
CA TYR A 75 2.34 3.68 -22.68
C TYR A 75 2.06 2.36 -23.36
N HIS A 76 0.79 2.05 -23.48
CA HIS A 76 0.30 0.83 -24.07
C HIS A 76 -0.62 1.17 -25.24
N THR A 77 -0.45 0.47 -26.32
CA THR A 77 -1.42 0.47 -27.40
C THR A 77 -2.50 -0.56 -27.09
N ALA A 78 -3.74 -0.11 -26.95
CA ALA A 78 -4.91 -0.97 -26.82
C ALA A 78 -5.67 -0.94 -28.16
N LYS A 79 -6.09 -2.10 -28.64
CA LYS A 79 -6.92 -2.23 -29.84
C LYS A 79 -8.36 -2.54 -29.45
N THR A 80 -9.31 -2.08 -30.25
CA THR A 80 -10.70 -2.54 -30.18
C THR A 80 -10.79 -4.02 -30.52
N GLN A 81 -11.87 -4.66 -30.10
CA GLN A 81 -12.08 -6.10 -30.34
C GLN A 81 -12.14 -6.46 -31.84
N ASP A 82 -12.53 -5.52 -32.69
CA ASP A 82 -12.54 -5.64 -34.15
C ASP A 82 -11.20 -5.26 -34.81
N GLU A 83 -10.18 -4.92 -33.99
CA GLU A 83 -8.83 -4.50 -34.37
C GLU A 83 -8.74 -3.26 -35.29
N LYS A 84 -9.85 -2.58 -35.53
CA LYS A 84 -9.90 -1.44 -36.47
C LYS A 84 -9.34 -0.15 -35.89
N THR A 85 -9.41 0.00 -34.57
CA THR A 85 -8.99 1.23 -33.89
C THR A 85 -7.95 0.94 -32.84
N SER A 86 -6.85 1.71 -32.83
CA SER A 86 -5.81 1.66 -31.81
C SER A 86 -5.87 2.90 -30.93
N TYR A 87 -5.77 2.70 -29.61
CA TYR A 87 -5.71 3.77 -28.61
C TYR A 87 -4.41 3.67 -27.84
N VAL A 88 -3.77 4.81 -27.61
CA VAL A 88 -2.63 4.89 -26.69
C VAL A 88 -3.14 5.23 -25.30
N THR A 89 -2.69 4.47 -24.29
CA THR A 89 -3.00 4.71 -22.88
C THR A 89 -1.72 4.91 -22.11
N TYR A 90 -1.67 5.95 -21.28
CA TYR A 90 -0.53 6.26 -20.41
C TYR A 90 -0.73 5.66 -19.03
N ARG A 91 0.24 4.89 -18.55
CA ARG A 91 0.20 4.21 -17.26
C ARG A 91 1.37 4.65 -16.41
N HIS A 92 1.06 5.33 -15.32
CA HIS A 92 2.05 5.77 -14.35
C HIS A 92 2.28 4.70 -13.29
N TYR A 93 3.53 4.47 -12.94
CA TYR A 93 3.98 3.53 -11.90
C TYR A 93 4.96 4.22 -10.97
N LEU A 94 5.09 3.69 -9.76
CA LEU A 94 6.22 3.93 -8.88
C LEU A 94 7.21 2.79 -9.07
N GLN A 95 8.42 3.10 -9.53
CA GLN A 95 9.51 2.16 -9.67
C GLN A 95 10.32 2.12 -8.38
N ASP A 96 10.65 0.92 -7.90
CA ASP A 96 11.50 0.65 -6.75
C ASP A 96 11.09 1.32 -5.43
N ALA A 97 9.83 1.71 -5.30
CA ALA A 97 9.30 2.22 -4.04
C ALA A 97 9.24 1.12 -2.97
N VAL A 98 9.44 1.50 -1.71
CA VAL A 98 9.31 0.59 -0.55
C VAL A 98 8.54 1.30 0.53
N PHE A 99 7.49 0.65 1.04
CA PHE A 99 6.65 1.16 2.11
C PHE A 99 6.45 0.11 3.19
N LEU A 100 6.40 0.56 4.44
CA LEU A 100 5.89 -0.21 5.57
C LEU A 100 4.47 0.26 5.82
N ALA A 101 3.49 -0.60 5.57
CA ALA A 101 2.09 -0.30 5.86
C ALA A 101 1.65 -1.00 7.14
N GLY A 102 0.84 -0.30 7.94
CA GLY A 102 0.26 -0.82 9.18
C GLY A 102 -1.27 -0.79 9.14
N ILE A 103 -1.88 -1.84 9.64
CA ILE A 103 -3.32 -1.97 9.83
C ILE A 103 -3.60 -2.24 11.30
N GLU A 104 -4.23 -1.29 12.00
CA GLU A 104 -4.55 -1.40 13.42
C GLU A 104 -5.98 -1.87 13.65
N SER A 105 -6.16 -2.75 14.62
CA SER A 105 -7.47 -3.18 15.12
C SER A 105 -7.41 -3.50 16.62
N GLU A 106 -8.57 -3.39 17.28
CA GLU A 106 -8.78 -3.96 18.62
C GLU A 106 -9.07 -5.46 18.53
N ASP A 107 -9.60 -5.92 17.41
CA ASP A 107 -9.88 -7.32 17.13
C ASP A 107 -8.60 -8.06 16.71
N ALA A 108 -7.95 -8.67 17.71
CA ALA A 108 -6.74 -9.47 17.46
C ALA A 108 -7.02 -10.71 16.60
N ALA A 109 -8.22 -11.29 16.69
CA ALA A 109 -8.59 -12.46 15.89
C ALA A 109 -8.69 -12.10 14.41
N LEU A 110 -9.27 -10.94 14.09
CA LEU A 110 -9.30 -10.41 12.73
C LEU A 110 -7.89 -10.21 12.18
N LEU A 111 -6.96 -9.61 12.97
CA LEU A 111 -5.59 -9.40 12.51
C LEU A 111 -4.85 -10.71 12.27
N GLN A 112 -5.07 -11.73 13.10
CA GLN A 112 -4.51 -13.06 12.87
C GLN A 112 -5.08 -13.73 11.63
N GLN A 113 -6.40 -13.61 11.39
CA GLN A 113 -7.04 -14.09 10.17
C GLN A 113 -6.46 -13.42 8.93
N LEU A 114 -6.26 -12.10 8.96
CA LEU A 114 -5.63 -11.34 7.87
C LEU A 114 -4.18 -11.78 7.64
N GLN A 115 -3.42 -12.02 8.71
CA GLN A 115 -2.05 -12.55 8.59
C GLN A 115 -2.03 -13.91 7.90
N GLN A 116 -2.89 -14.83 8.31
CA GLN A 116 -2.98 -16.17 7.69
C GLN A 116 -3.41 -16.08 6.22
N ALA A 117 -4.38 -15.23 5.92
CA ALA A 117 -4.83 -15.00 4.55
C ALA A 117 -3.72 -14.42 3.66
N LEU A 118 -2.87 -13.54 4.18
CA LEU A 118 -1.73 -12.97 3.44
C LEU A 118 -0.61 -13.99 3.19
N LEU A 119 -0.46 -14.97 4.07
CA LEU A 119 0.50 -16.08 3.89
C LEU A 119 -0.02 -17.14 2.91
N HIS A 120 -1.34 -17.32 2.86
CA HIS A 120 -2.03 -18.29 2.00
C HIS A 120 -3.19 -17.62 1.25
N PRO A 121 -2.91 -16.71 0.32
CA PRO A 121 -3.95 -15.90 -0.30
C PRO A 121 -4.84 -16.71 -1.26
N VAL A 122 -6.16 -16.45 -1.18
CA VAL A 122 -7.15 -17.09 -2.08
C VAL A 122 -7.00 -16.56 -3.50
N PHE A 123 -6.79 -15.23 -3.67
CA PHE A 123 -6.53 -14.64 -4.97
C PHE A 123 -5.09 -14.12 -5.06
N PRO A 124 -4.49 -14.11 -6.27
CA PRO A 124 -3.16 -13.51 -6.47
C PRO A 124 -3.12 -12.07 -5.99
N LEU A 125 -2.08 -11.72 -5.21
CA LEU A 125 -1.89 -10.39 -4.65
C LEU A 125 -1.06 -9.52 -5.59
N TYR A 126 -1.40 -8.22 -5.63
CA TYR A 126 -0.68 -7.23 -6.43
C TYR A 126 -0.78 -5.83 -5.81
N LEU A 127 0.25 -5.02 -6.01
CA LEU A 127 0.34 -3.66 -5.49
C LEU A 127 -0.33 -2.67 -6.45
N GLY A 128 -1.68 -2.67 -6.40
CA GLY A 128 -2.57 -1.81 -7.18
C GLY A 128 -2.95 -2.36 -8.55
N ARG A 129 -1.99 -2.78 -9.38
CA ARG A 129 -2.28 -3.38 -10.69
C ARG A 129 -1.80 -4.82 -10.76
N ARG A 130 -2.48 -5.66 -11.55
CA ARG A 130 -2.13 -7.09 -11.71
C ARG A 130 -0.70 -7.34 -12.18
N CYS A 131 -0.11 -6.40 -12.91
CA CYS A 131 1.28 -6.47 -13.36
C CYS A 131 2.31 -6.07 -12.29
N CYS A 132 1.87 -5.76 -11.07
CA CYS A 132 2.73 -5.35 -9.96
C CYS A 132 2.66 -6.39 -8.80
N PRO A 133 3.16 -7.62 -8.97
CA PRO A 133 3.19 -8.58 -7.88
C PRO A 133 4.16 -8.10 -6.78
N PRO A 134 3.83 -8.32 -5.49
CA PRO A 134 4.72 -7.93 -4.40
C PRO A 134 5.96 -8.81 -4.36
N THR A 135 7.10 -8.22 -4.00
CA THR A 135 8.29 -8.95 -3.60
C THR A 135 8.11 -9.48 -2.18
N LEU A 136 8.41 -10.73 -1.95
CA LEU A 136 8.28 -11.37 -0.64
C LEU A 136 9.45 -10.98 0.30
N PRO A 137 9.23 -11.00 1.63
CA PRO A 137 7.96 -11.22 2.30
C PRO A 137 7.03 -10.01 2.20
N LEU A 138 5.73 -10.23 1.99
CA LEU A 138 4.70 -9.18 2.03
C LEU A 138 4.20 -8.94 3.45
N CYS A 139 3.88 -10.00 4.18
CA CYS A 139 3.40 -9.94 5.57
C CYS A 139 4.58 -10.01 6.53
N LEU A 140 4.72 -9.02 7.42
CA LEU A 140 5.74 -8.99 8.47
C LEU A 140 5.20 -9.45 9.83
N GLY A 141 3.90 -9.73 9.91
CA GLY A 141 3.23 -10.22 11.11
C GLY A 141 2.57 -9.14 11.96
N VAL A 142 1.93 -9.56 13.05
CA VAL A 142 1.23 -8.68 13.98
C VAL A 142 2.18 -8.25 15.09
N ARG A 143 2.11 -6.97 15.48
CA ARG A 143 2.82 -6.38 16.61
C ARG A 143 1.83 -5.87 17.66
N PRO A 144 2.09 -6.01 18.95
CA PRO A 144 1.31 -5.35 19.98
C PRO A 144 1.57 -3.84 19.93
N GLY A 145 0.54 -3.02 20.15
CA GLY A 145 0.66 -1.57 20.19
C GLY A 145 -0.19 -0.85 19.15
N ARG A 146 -0.21 0.47 19.28
CA ARG A 146 -0.93 1.37 18.38
C ARG A 146 -0.16 1.58 17.07
N LEU A 147 -0.89 1.88 16.03
CA LEU A 147 -0.37 2.06 14.67
C LEU A 147 0.86 2.97 14.59
N GLN A 148 0.79 4.15 15.20
CA GLN A 148 1.90 5.10 15.18
C GLN A 148 3.13 4.54 15.90
N GLU A 149 2.97 4.01 17.09
CA GLU A 149 4.06 3.47 17.91
C GLU A 149 4.76 2.31 17.18
N VAL A 150 3.97 1.40 16.62
CA VAL A 150 4.48 0.24 15.89
C VAL A 150 5.22 0.65 14.62
N LEU A 151 4.66 1.58 13.83
CA LEU A 151 5.34 2.06 12.62
C LEU A 151 6.65 2.81 12.95
N GLN A 152 6.70 3.51 14.09
CA GLN A 152 7.91 4.22 14.52
C GLN A 152 8.99 3.27 15.09
N ALA A 153 8.57 2.21 15.78
CA ALA A 153 9.47 1.27 16.45
C ALA A 153 10.03 0.18 15.52
N GLU A 154 9.30 -0.19 14.46
CA GLU A 154 9.76 -1.24 13.53
C GLU A 154 11.06 -0.80 12.85
N PRO A 155 12.08 -1.67 12.77
CA PRO A 155 13.33 -1.37 12.10
C PRO A 155 13.12 -0.86 10.67
N PRO A 156 13.99 0.03 10.16
CA PRO A 156 13.90 0.50 8.78
C PRO A 156 14.07 -0.66 7.78
N LEU A 157 13.24 -0.66 6.75
CA LEU A 157 13.33 -1.66 5.66
C LEU A 157 14.38 -1.28 4.61
N CYS A 158 14.77 -0.02 4.57
CA CYS A 158 15.78 0.50 3.66
C CYS A 158 16.72 1.45 4.41
N PRO A 159 17.99 1.55 4.00
CA PRO A 159 18.87 2.61 4.48
C PRO A 159 18.29 3.98 4.15
N GLY A 160 18.31 4.90 5.10
CA GLY A 160 17.81 6.26 4.89
C GLY A 160 17.99 7.11 6.13
N ARG A 161 17.98 8.44 5.96
CA ARG A 161 18.17 9.39 7.07
C ARG A 161 16.86 9.86 7.70
N GLN A 162 15.77 9.82 6.96
CA GLN A 162 14.44 10.25 7.40
C GLN A 162 13.36 9.37 6.79
N SER A 163 12.32 9.10 7.56
CA SER A 163 11.11 8.43 7.09
C SER A 163 9.92 9.37 7.26
N ARG A 164 9.05 9.40 6.26
CA ARG A 164 7.77 10.08 6.30
C ARG A 164 6.69 9.07 6.66
N ILE A 165 5.86 9.40 7.65
CA ILE A 165 4.79 8.53 8.15
C ILE A 165 3.45 9.24 7.94
N LEU A 166 2.54 8.58 7.23
CA LEU A 166 1.17 9.04 7.00
C LEU A 166 0.23 8.16 7.81
N LEU A 167 -0.63 8.76 8.63
CA LEU A 167 -1.53 8.06 9.56
C LEU A 167 -2.96 8.53 9.39
N ASP A 168 -3.92 7.60 9.52
CA ASP A 168 -5.31 7.98 9.78
C ASP A 168 -5.37 8.82 11.06
N ALA A 169 -6.00 9.97 10.99
CA ALA A 169 -6.11 10.95 12.09
C ALA A 169 -7.54 11.45 12.25
N ASP A 170 -7.84 12.04 13.40
CA ASP A 170 -9.10 12.72 13.61
C ASP A 170 -9.16 13.99 12.72
N PRO A 171 -10.29 14.27 12.04
CA PRO A 171 -10.46 15.49 11.24
C PRO A 171 -10.24 16.80 12.01
N LEU A 172 -10.39 16.77 13.33
CA LEU A 172 -10.20 17.92 14.20
C LEU A 172 -8.76 18.10 14.69
N GLU A 173 -7.88 17.14 14.43
CA GLU A 173 -6.47 17.26 14.80
C GLU A 173 -5.76 18.30 13.91
N PRO A 174 -4.95 19.20 14.50
CA PRO A 174 -4.15 20.16 13.72
C PRO A 174 -3.17 19.47 12.77
N GLY A 175 -3.00 20.02 11.57
CA GLY A 175 -2.03 19.51 10.58
C GLY A 175 -2.51 18.30 9.81
N THR A 176 -3.82 17.97 9.86
CA THR A 176 -4.41 16.94 9.02
C THR A 176 -4.81 17.49 7.66
N ALA A 177 -4.72 16.63 6.63
CA ALA A 177 -5.18 16.92 5.28
C ALA A 177 -6.20 15.86 4.81
N PRO A 178 -7.23 16.25 4.05
CA PRO A 178 -8.18 15.29 3.50
C PRO A 178 -7.55 14.49 2.36
N GLN A 179 -7.64 13.16 2.42
CA GLN A 179 -7.20 12.27 1.36
C GLN A 179 -8.37 11.42 0.87
N ARG A 180 -8.59 11.42 -0.45
CA ARG A 180 -9.69 10.68 -1.08
C ARG A 180 -9.23 9.30 -1.50
N ASP A 181 -9.26 8.35 -0.56
CA ASP A 181 -8.81 6.98 -0.82
C ASP A 181 -9.52 5.91 0.01
N VAL A 182 -10.57 6.28 0.76
CA VAL A 182 -11.39 5.32 1.50
C VAL A 182 -12.34 4.62 0.54
N PRO A 183 -12.33 3.28 0.44
CA PRO A 183 -13.25 2.60 -0.44
C PRO A 183 -14.68 2.63 0.12
N VAL A 184 -15.61 3.22 -0.62
CA VAL A 184 -17.04 3.20 -0.34
C VAL A 184 -17.73 2.09 -1.14
N SER A 185 -17.28 1.88 -2.38
CA SER A 185 -17.74 0.80 -3.24
C SER A 185 -16.62 0.28 -4.12
N PHE A 186 -16.47 -1.04 -4.16
CA PHE A 186 -15.56 -1.73 -5.08
C PHE A 186 -16.26 -2.21 -6.37
N ASP A 187 -17.55 -1.94 -6.53
CA ASP A 187 -18.32 -2.33 -7.72
C ASP A 187 -17.57 -1.87 -9.00
N PRO A 188 -17.31 -2.78 -9.95
CA PRO A 188 -16.64 -2.45 -11.20
C PRO A 188 -17.32 -1.35 -12.01
N HIS A 189 -18.64 -1.26 -11.94
CA HIS A 189 -19.45 -0.29 -12.67
C HIS A 189 -19.62 1.02 -11.92
N HIS A 190 -19.48 1.01 -10.58
CA HIS A 190 -19.73 2.18 -9.74
C HIS A 190 -18.77 2.25 -8.56
N ARG A 191 -17.48 2.39 -8.84
CA ARG A 191 -16.45 2.59 -7.82
C ARG A 191 -16.59 3.96 -7.17
N GLN A 192 -16.62 3.97 -5.84
CA GLN A 192 -16.70 5.20 -5.07
C GLN A 192 -15.63 5.23 -3.99
N TYR A 193 -15.08 6.44 -3.80
CA TYR A 193 -14.08 6.71 -2.77
C TYR A 193 -14.53 7.87 -1.90
N GLY A 194 -14.48 7.68 -0.59
CA GLY A 194 -14.67 8.69 0.42
C GLY A 194 -13.36 9.33 0.84
N TYR A 195 -13.46 10.28 1.75
CA TYR A 195 -12.32 10.99 2.33
C TYR A 195 -11.99 10.44 3.72
N ARG A 196 -10.69 10.46 4.05
CA ARG A 196 -10.18 10.33 5.42
C ARG A 196 -9.26 11.51 5.71
N SER A 197 -9.07 11.81 6.98
CA SER A 197 -8.05 12.76 7.41
C SER A 197 -6.74 12.05 7.64
N VAL A 198 -5.67 12.61 7.11
CA VAL A 198 -4.32 12.05 7.19
C VAL A 198 -3.43 13.07 7.87
N ARG A 199 -2.67 12.62 8.89
CA ARG A 199 -1.59 13.37 9.50
C ARG A 199 -0.26 12.86 8.99
N GLU A 200 0.61 13.78 8.61
CA GLU A 200 1.98 13.48 8.21
C GLU A 200 2.95 13.77 9.35
N LEU A 201 3.85 12.84 9.60
CA LEU A 201 4.92 12.94 10.59
C LEU A 201 6.26 12.63 9.93
N TRP A 202 7.31 13.28 10.40
CA TRP A 202 8.68 13.02 9.99
C TRP A 202 9.46 12.41 11.15
N GLN A 203 10.16 11.31 10.89
CA GLN A 203 10.99 10.60 11.84
C GLN A 203 12.42 10.54 11.30
N LYS A 204 13.40 10.93 12.14
CA LYS A 204 14.81 10.61 11.85
C LYS A 204 14.99 9.11 12.00
N VAL A 205 15.52 8.47 10.98
CA VAL A 205 16.00 7.09 11.09
C VAL A 205 17.34 7.14 11.79
N PRO A 206 17.56 6.33 12.86
CA PRO A 206 18.89 6.19 13.43
C PRO A 206 19.88 5.83 12.31
N ASP A 207 21.05 6.47 12.32
CA ASP A 207 22.12 6.06 11.39
C ASP A 207 22.34 4.57 11.57
N SER A 208 22.10 3.79 10.52
CA SER A 208 22.51 2.39 10.53
C SER A 208 24.00 2.39 10.81
N PRO A 209 24.51 1.53 11.74
CA PRO A 209 25.95 1.37 11.87
C PRO A 209 26.48 1.15 10.45
N GLU A 210 27.44 1.98 10.06
CA GLU A 210 28.04 1.91 8.73
C GLU A 210 28.25 0.44 8.40
N THR A 211 27.56 -0.05 7.39
CA THR A 211 27.78 -1.41 6.89
C THR A 211 29.24 -1.43 6.52
N THR A 212 30.03 -2.15 7.33
CA THR A 212 31.42 -2.42 7.05
C THR A 212 31.58 -2.65 5.56
N GLU A 213 32.52 -1.96 4.96
CA GLU A 213 32.88 -2.08 3.56
C GLU A 213 32.91 -3.56 3.16
N HIS A 214 31.83 -4.03 2.58
CA HIS A 214 31.82 -5.32 1.92
C HIS A 214 32.58 -5.10 0.61
N ASP A 215 33.86 -5.41 0.65
CA ASP A 215 34.72 -5.40 -0.53
C ASP A 215 34.51 -6.75 -1.23
N PRO A 216 33.73 -6.82 -2.33
CA PRO A 216 33.47 -8.07 -3.03
C PRO A 216 34.72 -8.68 -3.66
N PHE A 217 35.82 -7.93 -3.74
CA PHE A 217 37.12 -8.43 -4.26
C PHE A 217 37.99 -9.07 -3.18
N ARG A 218 37.63 -8.97 -1.90
CA ARG A 218 38.34 -9.68 -0.82
C ARG A 218 37.93 -11.15 -0.66
N GLU A 219 36.83 -11.56 -1.28
CA GLU A 219 36.31 -12.93 -1.25
C GLU A 219 36.64 -13.75 -2.50
N LEU A 220 37.46 -13.20 -3.40
CA LEU A 220 38.08 -13.91 -4.52
C LEU A 220 39.54 -14.31 -4.17
#